data_5b7feb718971bc1a910c2182094bbcac
#
_entry.id   5b7feb718971bc1a910c2182094bbcac
#
_cell.length_a   1.000
_cell.length_b   1.000
_cell.length_c   1.000
_cell.angle_alpha   90.00
_cell.angle_beta   90.00
_cell.angle_gamma   90.00
#
_symmetry.space_group_name_H-M   'P 1'
#
loop_
_entity.id
_entity.type
_entity.pdbx_description
1 polymer ?
#
loop_
_entity_poly.entity_id
_entity_poly.type
_entity_poly.pdbx_seq_one_letter_code
_entity_poly.pdbx_strand_id
1 'polypeptide(L)'
;TSFFPAKPLGCYGDGGAVLTDDDELAQLMDSIRVHGKAVAVDLKDRVFDHDPKYLNMRIGLNSRLDTIQAAVLIEKLKVFGQEIEWRNAAAARYNAGLRPHVSAVPDVPAGNISNWAQYTIEHPDRDDLAAHLKAHDIPTAVYYPIPLHLQPAYEHYPRGAGGLPVTERLKDVVISLPMHADLDAATQDRIVAAVAAYKG
;
A
#
# COMPACT_ATOMS: atom_id res chain seq x y z
N THR A 1 5.08 -5.55 -5.23
CA THR A 1 5.06 -4.45 -4.25
C THR A 1 5.00 -3.09 -4.95
N SER A 2 4.53 -2.06 -4.26
CA SER A 2 4.45 -0.68 -4.76
C SER A 2 5.55 0.17 -4.11
N PHE A 3 6.19 1.02 -4.91
CA PHE A 3 7.12 2.06 -4.47
C PHE A 3 6.56 3.47 -4.67
N PHE A 4 5.24 3.61 -4.82
CA PHE A 4 4.59 4.92 -4.87
C PHE A 4 5.02 5.78 -3.66
N PRO A 5 5.19 7.11 -3.80
CA PRO A 5 5.80 7.96 -2.75
C PRO A 5 5.17 7.85 -1.36
N ALA A 6 3.87 7.58 -1.27
CA ALA A 6 3.17 7.40 0.01
C ALA A 6 3.37 6.02 0.66
N LYS A 7 4.11 5.10 0.04
CA LYS A 7 4.40 3.78 0.62
C LYS A 7 5.57 3.87 1.61
N PRO A 8 5.64 2.98 2.62
CA PRO A 8 6.77 2.97 3.56
C PRO A 8 8.13 2.95 2.85
N LEU A 9 8.31 2.07 1.85
CA LEU A 9 9.44 2.11 0.93
C LEU A 9 9.00 2.78 -0.37
N GLY A 10 8.87 4.10 -0.37
CA GLY A 10 8.45 4.89 -1.53
C GLY A 10 9.62 5.59 -2.22
N CYS A 11 9.64 5.58 -3.57
CA CYS A 11 10.50 6.46 -4.36
C CYS A 11 9.88 7.85 -4.54
N TYR A 12 10.46 8.72 -5.38
CA TYR A 12 9.99 10.08 -5.60
C TYR A 12 9.13 10.23 -6.88
N GLY A 13 8.53 9.14 -7.31
CA GLY A 13 7.63 9.04 -8.45
C GLY A 13 6.99 7.66 -8.47
N ASP A 14 6.42 7.26 -9.60
CA ASP A 14 5.86 5.91 -9.74
C ASP A 14 6.95 4.84 -9.74
N GLY A 15 6.66 3.73 -9.10
CA GLY A 15 7.55 2.58 -9.04
C GLY A 15 6.88 1.37 -8.42
N GLY A 16 7.45 0.23 -8.70
CA GLY A 16 7.00 -1.06 -8.15
C GLY A 16 7.95 -2.19 -8.53
N ALA A 17 7.75 -3.33 -7.92
CA ALA A 17 8.45 -4.57 -8.25
C ALA A 17 7.52 -5.78 -8.16
N VAL A 18 7.77 -6.75 -9.01
CA VAL A 18 7.22 -8.10 -8.90
C VAL A 18 8.36 -9.04 -8.51
N LEU A 19 8.08 -9.95 -7.59
CA LEU A 19 9.03 -10.93 -7.08
C LEU A 19 8.47 -12.32 -7.41
N THR A 20 9.31 -13.20 -7.94
CA THR A 20 8.92 -14.56 -8.30
C THR A 20 10.13 -15.48 -8.26
N ASP A 21 9.91 -16.75 -7.93
CA ASP A 21 10.90 -17.83 -8.04
C ASP A 21 10.77 -18.62 -9.37
N ASP A 22 9.86 -18.18 -10.24
CA ASP A 22 9.64 -18.75 -11.58
C ASP A 22 10.44 -17.96 -12.62
N ASP A 23 11.50 -18.55 -13.13
CA ASP A 23 12.41 -17.93 -14.10
C ASP A 23 11.74 -17.63 -15.46
N GLU A 24 10.81 -18.47 -15.90
CA GLU A 24 10.08 -18.23 -17.16
C GLU A 24 9.13 -17.05 -17.01
N LEU A 25 8.41 -16.98 -15.88
CA LEU A 25 7.56 -15.85 -15.55
C LEU A 25 8.37 -14.56 -15.41
N ALA A 26 9.56 -14.61 -14.76
CA ALA A 26 10.45 -13.45 -14.65
C ALA A 26 10.85 -12.91 -16.02
N GLN A 27 11.26 -13.78 -16.94
CA GLN A 27 11.61 -13.37 -18.31
C GLN A 27 10.41 -12.81 -19.07
N LEU A 28 9.24 -13.41 -18.92
CA LEU A 28 8.00 -12.92 -19.55
C LEU A 28 7.64 -11.52 -19.06
N MET A 29 7.68 -11.30 -17.74
CA MET A 29 7.41 -9.99 -17.14
C MET A 29 8.47 -8.94 -17.55
N ASP A 30 9.76 -9.32 -17.63
CA ASP A 30 10.81 -8.44 -18.10
C ASP A 30 10.60 -8.01 -19.56
N SER A 31 10.13 -8.92 -20.41
CA SER A 31 9.71 -8.60 -21.77
C SER A 31 8.54 -7.61 -21.79
N ILE A 32 7.47 -7.91 -21.06
CA ILE A 32 6.23 -7.12 -21.07
C ILE A 32 6.48 -5.68 -20.61
N ARG A 33 7.25 -5.48 -19.53
CA ARG A 33 7.55 -4.13 -19.00
C ARG A 33 8.40 -3.26 -19.94
N VAL A 34 8.99 -3.85 -20.97
CA VAL A 34 9.82 -3.17 -22.00
C VAL A 34 9.24 -3.44 -23.38
N HIS A 35 7.97 -3.09 -23.58
CA HIS A 35 7.27 -3.13 -24.87
C HIS A 35 7.13 -4.53 -25.52
N GLY A 36 7.23 -5.61 -24.74
CA GLY A 36 7.14 -6.98 -25.26
C GLY A 36 8.40 -7.42 -26.01
N LYS A 37 9.56 -6.82 -25.70
CA LYS A 37 10.85 -7.10 -26.33
C LYS A 37 11.24 -8.57 -26.17
N ALA A 38 11.94 -9.12 -27.16
CA ALA A 38 12.47 -10.48 -27.11
C ALA A 38 13.40 -10.67 -25.89
N VAL A 39 13.24 -11.81 -25.22
CA VAL A 39 14.08 -12.28 -24.10
C VAL A 39 14.71 -13.63 -24.45
N ALA A 40 15.60 -14.13 -23.61
CA ALA A 40 16.41 -15.31 -23.93
C ALA A 40 15.59 -16.55 -24.33
N VAL A 41 14.45 -16.78 -23.69
CA VAL A 41 13.55 -17.90 -24.03
C VAL A 41 12.95 -17.77 -25.43
N ASP A 42 12.72 -16.57 -25.93
CA ASP A 42 12.19 -16.33 -27.28
C ASP A 42 13.22 -16.61 -28.36
N LEU A 43 14.51 -16.50 -28.04
CA LEU A 43 15.62 -16.62 -28.97
C LEU A 43 16.17 -18.04 -29.06
N LYS A 44 15.80 -18.91 -28.12
CA LYS A 44 16.25 -20.29 -28.08
C LYS A 44 15.85 -21.03 -29.35
N ASP A 45 16.84 -21.66 -30.00
CA ASP A 45 16.68 -22.49 -31.22
C ASP A 45 16.08 -21.72 -32.41
N ARG A 46 16.17 -20.38 -32.42
CA ARG A 46 15.70 -19.52 -33.55
C ARG A 46 16.83 -18.73 -34.18
N VAL A 47 16.76 -18.63 -35.49
CA VAL A 47 17.62 -17.75 -36.30
C VAL A 47 16.77 -16.57 -36.76
N PHE A 48 17.30 -15.36 -36.63
CA PHE A 48 16.65 -14.14 -37.05
C PHE A 48 17.49 -13.40 -38.11
N ASP A 49 16.83 -12.84 -39.08
CA ASP A 49 17.49 -12.04 -40.13
C ASP A 49 17.92 -10.66 -39.62
N HIS A 50 17.47 -10.24 -38.45
CA HIS A 50 17.73 -8.94 -37.82
C HIS A 50 18.24 -9.09 -36.41
N ASP A 51 18.82 -8.02 -35.86
CA ASP A 51 19.19 -7.97 -34.43
C ASP A 51 17.96 -8.21 -33.53
N PRO A 52 17.94 -9.29 -32.75
CA PRO A 52 16.80 -9.63 -31.92
C PRO A 52 16.36 -8.55 -30.94
N LYS A 53 17.24 -7.60 -30.63
CA LYS A 53 16.90 -6.47 -29.72
C LYS A 53 15.77 -5.57 -30.23
N TYR A 54 15.45 -5.63 -31.52
CA TYR A 54 14.37 -4.85 -32.16
C TYR A 54 13.07 -5.67 -32.31
N LEU A 55 13.06 -6.92 -31.89
CA LEU A 55 11.87 -7.78 -31.97
C LEU A 55 10.96 -7.59 -30.76
N ASN A 56 9.69 -7.32 -31.02
CA ASN A 56 8.64 -7.36 -30.03
C ASN A 56 7.87 -8.68 -30.20
N MET A 57 8.08 -9.60 -29.26
CA MET A 57 7.52 -10.96 -29.32
C MET A 57 6.10 -11.03 -28.78
N ARG A 58 5.66 -9.98 -28.08
CA ARG A 58 4.34 -9.87 -27.45
C ARG A 58 3.93 -8.41 -27.29
N ILE A 59 2.65 -8.19 -27.00
CA ILE A 59 2.17 -6.86 -26.59
C ILE A 59 2.72 -6.56 -25.20
N GLY A 60 3.35 -5.40 -25.04
CA GLY A 60 3.93 -4.97 -23.78
C GLY A 60 3.55 -3.54 -23.41
N LEU A 61 4.16 -3.07 -22.33
CA LEU A 61 3.94 -1.75 -21.74
C LEU A 61 5.28 -0.99 -21.64
N ASN A 62 5.21 0.32 -21.48
CA ASN A 62 6.32 1.08 -20.94
C ASN A 62 6.20 1.11 -19.41
N SER A 63 6.78 0.11 -18.74
CA SER A 63 6.70 -0.06 -17.28
C SER A 63 8.09 -0.34 -16.70
N ARG A 64 8.98 0.62 -16.85
CA ARG A 64 10.36 0.58 -16.37
C ARG A 64 10.45 1.39 -15.08
N LEU A 65 11.26 0.91 -14.14
CA LEU A 65 11.67 1.72 -12.98
C LEU A 65 12.81 2.66 -13.43
N ASP A 66 12.61 3.96 -13.33
CA ASP A 66 13.62 4.95 -13.66
C ASP A 66 14.84 4.83 -12.73
N THR A 67 16.03 5.01 -13.28
CA THR A 67 17.30 4.89 -12.54
C THR A 67 17.36 5.86 -11.36
N ILE A 68 16.78 7.06 -11.47
CA ILE A 68 16.71 8.03 -10.37
C ILE A 68 15.85 7.46 -9.22
N GLN A 69 14.71 6.85 -9.54
CA GLN A 69 13.84 6.22 -8.53
C GLN A 69 14.53 5.02 -7.88
N ALA A 70 15.23 4.21 -8.66
CA ALA A 70 16.04 3.11 -8.14
C ALA A 70 17.14 3.59 -7.18
N ALA A 71 17.83 4.67 -7.51
CA ALA A 71 18.86 5.27 -6.63
C ALA A 71 18.27 5.74 -5.29
N VAL A 72 17.10 6.38 -5.30
CA VAL A 72 16.39 6.76 -4.07
C VAL A 72 16.05 5.53 -3.23
N LEU A 73 15.52 4.47 -3.85
CA LEU A 73 15.15 3.24 -3.15
C LEU A 73 16.37 2.53 -2.53
N ILE A 74 17.52 2.53 -3.21
CA ILE A 74 18.77 1.95 -2.68
C ILE A 74 19.17 2.63 -1.37
N GLU A 75 19.08 3.95 -1.30
CA GLU A 75 19.41 4.69 -0.07
C GLU A 75 18.36 4.44 1.03
N LYS A 76 17.07 4.47 0.70
CA LYS A 76 16.00 4.19 1.66
C LYS A 76 16.04 2.77 2.23
N LEU A 77 16.41 1.78 1.42
CA LEU A 77 16.55 0.40 1.88
C LEU A 77 17.57 0.24 3.01
N LYS A 78 18.59 1.09 3.07
CA LYS A 78 19.62 1.03 4.14
C LYS A 78 19.05 1.32 5.53
N VAL A 79 17.99 2.12 5.62
CA VAL A 79 17.34 2.51 6.88
C VAL A 79 15.96 1.90 7.08
N PHE A 80 15.44 1.20 6.08
CA PHE A 80 14.08 0.70 6.06
C PHE A 80 13.76 -0.27 7.22
N GLY A 81 14.71 -1.12 7.61
CA GLY A 81 14.56 -1.98 8.79
C GLY A 81 14.28 -1.19 10.06
N GLN A 82 15.04 -0.11 10.29
CA GLN A 82 14.85 0.78 11.43
C GLN A 82 13.52 1.54 11.36
N GLU A 83 13.11 1.98 10.18
CA GLU A 83 11.80 2.64 9.99
C GLU A 83 10.63 1.69 10.32
N ILE A 84 10.74 0.39 10.01
CA ILE A 84 9.75 -0.62 10.40
C ILE A 84 9.65 -0.72 11.92
N GLU A 85 10.78 -0.73 12.64
CA GLU A 85 10.78 -0.75 14.11
C GLU A 85 10.09 0.48 14.70
N TRP A 86 10.41 1.68 14.19
CA TRP A 86 9.78 2.93 14.63
C TRP A 86 8.28 2.95 14.37
N ARG A 87 7.83 2.48 13.19
CA ARG A 87 6.40 2.36 12.85
C ARG A 87 5.69 1.36 13.78
N ASN A 88 6.33 0.25 14.13
CA ASN A 88 5.77 -0.72 15.07
C ASN A 88 5.66 -0.13 16.49
N ALA A 89 6.64 0.64 16.94
CA ALA A 89 6.57 1.36 18.21
C ALA A 89 5.43 2.40 18.22
N ALA A 90 5.29 3.17 17.13
CA ALA A 90 4.20 4.13 16.96
C ALA A 90 2.82 3.43 16.96
N ALA A 91 2.68 2.30 16.28
CA ALA A 91 1.45 1.52 16.24
C ALA A 91 1.08 0.95 17.64
N ALA A 92 2.07 0.43 18.36
CA ALA A 92 1.86 -0.06 19.72
C ALA A 92 1.37 1.06 20.67
N ARG A 93 1.94 2.27 20.55
CA ARG A 93 1.50 3.45 21.32
C ARG A 93 0.06 3.84 20.97
N TYR A 94 -0.28 3.89 19.70
CA TYR A 94 -1.65 4.13 19.24
C TYR A 94 -2.62 3.08 19.75
N ASN A 95 -2.28 1.80 19.65
CA ASN A 95 -3.13 0.71 20.17
C ASN A 95 -3.43 0.89 21.64
N ALA A 96 -2.42 1.24 22.45
CA ALA A 96 -2.59 1.45 23.88
C ALA A 96 -3.51 2.65 24.19
N GLY A 97 -3.33 3.76 23.49
CA GLY A 97 -4.08 4.99 23.74
C GLY A 97 -5.48 5.00 23.14
N LEU A 98 -5.70 4.34 22.01
CA LEU A 98 -6.95 4.43 21.26
C LEU A 98 -7.97 3.33 21.59
N ARG A 99 -7.52 2.15 22.04
CA ARG A 99 -8.40 1.00 22.31
C ARG A 99 -9.64 1.32 23.15
N PRO A 100 -9.61 2.20 24.16
CA PRO A 100 -10.79 2.55 24.94
C PRO A 100 -11.80 3.47 24.23
N HIS A 101 -11.41 4.06 23.08
CA HIS A 101 -12.14 5.17 22.43
C HIS A 101 -12.70 4.82 21.05
N VAL A 102 -12.37 3.65 20.51
CA VAL A 102 -12.74 3.21 19.16
C VAL A 102 -13.29 1.80 19.16
N SER A 103 -14.03 1.41 18.12
CA SER A 103 -14.60 0.06 18.02
C SER A 103 -13.54 -1.01 17.82
N ALA A 104 -12.49 -0.70 17.04
CA ALA A 104 -11.35 -1.59 16.84
C ALA A 104 -10.08 -0.81 16.50
N VAL A 105 -8.95 -1.33 16.96
CA VAL A 105 -7.61 -0.97 16.51
C VAL A 105 -7.05 -2.11 15.68
N PRO A 106 -6.06 -1.86 14.79
CA PRO A 106 -5.46 -2.91 13.99
C PRO A 106 -4.82 -3.99 14.86
N ASP A 107 -4.98 -5.24 14.47
CA ASP A 107 -4.32 -6.38 15.09
C ASP A 107 -3.32 -7.01 14.10
N VAL A 108 -2.14 -7.37 14.59
CA VAL A 108 -1.10 -8.06 13.83
C VAL A 108 -0.95 -9.46 14.41
N PRO A 109 -1.36 -10.51 13.69
CA PRO A 109 -1.26 -11.88 14.18
C PRO A 109 0.17 -12.25 14.57
N ALA A 110 0.31 -13.11 15.58
CA ALA A 110 1.62 -13.57 16.05
C ALA A 110 2.46 -14.16 14.91
N GLY A 111 3.74 -13.82 14.89
CA GLY A 111 4.67 -14.25 13.85
C GLY A 111 4.68 -13.38 12.59
N ASN A 112 3.80 -12.37 12.50
CA ASN A 112 3.81 -11.39 11.41
C ASN A 112 4.39 -10.05 11.86
N ILE A 113 4.95 -9.31 10.90
CA ILE A 113 5.44 -7.94 11.09
C ILE A 113 4.73 -7.06 10.08
N SER A 114 4.10 -5.99 10.56
CA SER A 114 3.51 -4.97 9.68
C SER A 114 4.51 -3.87 9.41
N ASN A 115 4.54 -3.36 8.18
CA ASN A 115 5.27 -2.15 7.81
C ASN A 115 4.45 -0.87 8.02
N TRP A 116 3.19 -1.00 8.44
CA TRP A 116 2.30 0.10 8.76
C TRP A 116 2.23 1.18 7.68
N ALA A 117 1.92 0.77 6.45
CA ALA A 117 1.64 1.74 5.37
C ALA A 117 0.51 2.70 5.76
N GLN A 118 -0.41 2.21 6.58
CA GLN A 118 -1.54 2.93 7.16
C GLN A 118 -1.79 2.40 8.56
N TYR A 119 -2.33 3.27 9.44
CA TYR A 119 -2.86 2.88 10.74
C TYR A 119 -4.36 3.19 10.74
N THR A 120 -5.18 2.16 10.60
CA THR A 120 -6.62 2.28 10.36
C THR A 120 -7.40 1.75 11.57
N ILE A 121 -8.26 2.57 12.13
CA ILE A 121 -9.19 2.24 13.22
C ILE A 121 -10.62 2.10 12.69
N GLU A 122 -11.51 1.48 13.48
CA GLU A 122 -12.94 1.46 13.22
C GLU A 122 -13.67 2.36 14.22
N HIS A 123 -14.54 3.24 13.68
CA HIS A 123 -15.43 4.08 14.51
C HIS A 123 -16.81 4.15 13.86
N PRO A 124 -17.93 3.98 14.62
CA PRO A 124 -19.28 3.99 14.05
C PRO A 124 -19.61 5.35 13.40
N ASP A 125 -19.21 6.45 14.03
CA ASP A 125 -19.44 7.81 13.52
C ASP A 125 -18.18 8.33 12.80
N ARG A 126 -17.64 7.51 11.88
CA ARG A 126 -16.37 7.77 11.20
C ARG A 126 -16.29 9.15 10.54
N ASP A 127 -17.35 9.62 9.89
CA ASP A 127 -17.36 10.87 9.15
C ASP A 127 -17.36 12.08 10.10
N ASP A 128 -18.10 11.99 11.20
CA ASP A 128 -18.12 13.05 12.23
C ASP A 128 -16.80 13.08 13.02
N LEU A 129 -16.23 11.92 13.31
CA LEU A 129 -14.87 11.83 13.89
C LEU A 129 -13.84 12.46 12.94
N ALA A 130 -13.93 12.21 11.63
CA ALA A 130 -13.03 12.83 10.65
C ALA A 130 -13.16 14.36 10.62
N ALA A 131 -14.40 14.89 10.69
CA ALA A 131 -14.65 16.32 10.78
C ALA A 131 -14.09 16.91 12.08
N HIS A 132 -14.29 16.25 13.21
CA HIS A 132 -13.72 16.63 14.50
C HIS A 132 -12.19 16.69 14.47
N LEU A 133 -11.53 15.64 13.96
CA LEU A 133 -10.07 15.59 13.85
C LEU A 133 -9.53 16.68 12.92
N LYS A 134 -10.21 16.93 11.81
CA LYS A 134 -9.87 18.03 10.89
C LYS A 134 -9.94 19.39 11.58
N ALA A 135 -10.92 19.63 12.44
CA ALA A 135 -11.04 20.87 13.20
C ALA A 135 -9.90 21.05 14.23
N HIS A 136 -9.16 19.99 14.54
CA HIS A 136 -7.98 19.97 15.40
C HIS A 136 -6.66 19.88 14.59
N ASP A 137 -6.70 20.18 13.29
CA ASP A 137 -5.55 20.08 12.37
C ASP A 137 -4.90 18.69 12.34
N ILE A 138 -5.72 17.64 12.46
CA ILE A 138 -5.28 16.25 12.34
C ILE A 138 -5.82 15.70 11.02
N PRO A 139 -4.95 15.47 10.00
CA PRO A 139 -5.36 14.90 8.74
C PRO A 139 -5.73 13.43 8.90
N THR A 140 -6.79 13.01 8.21
CA THR A 140 -7.24 11.62 8.15
C THR A 140 -7.54 11.21 6.73
N ALA A 141 -7.62 9.90 6.48
CA ALA A 141 -8.00 9.35 5.18
C ALA A 141 -8.89 8.13 5.34
N VAL A 142 -9.69 7.84 4.33
CA VAL A 142 -10.53 6.64 4.26
C VAL A 142 -10.06 5.77 3.11
N TYR A 143 -9.63 4.56 3.42
CA TYR A 143 -9.16 3.56 2.46
C TYR A 143 -10.00 2.28 2.57
N TYR A 144 -11.14 2.16 1.79
CA TYR A 144 -11.62 3.13 0.78
C TYR A 144 -13.12 3.32 0.95
N PRO A 145 -13.70 4.49 0.62
CA PRO A 145 -15.13 4.76 0.82
C PRO A 145 -16.01 3.93 -0.14
N ILE A 146 -15.48 3.52 -1.28
CA ILE A 146 -16.16 2.66 -2.25
C ILE A 146 -15.27 1.43 -2.51
N PRO A 147 -15.67 0.24 -2.06
CA PRO A 147 -14.98 -1.02 -2.36
C PRO A 147 -14.92 -1.31 -3.86
N LEU A 148 -13.89 -2.06 -4.30
CA LEU A 148 -13.69 -2.36 -5.72
C LEU A 148 -14.92 -3.00 -6.38
N HIS A 149 -15.59 -3.94 -5.72
CA HIS A 149 -16.76 -4.62 -6.26
C HIS A 149 -18.00 -3.72 -6.40
N LEU A 150 -17.98 -2.51 -5.82
CA LEU A 150 -19.00 -1.48 -5.97
C LEU A 150 -18.60 -0.36 -6.94
N GLN A 151 -17.38 -0.41 -7.48
CA GLN A 151 -16.94 0.53 -8.49
C GLN A 151 -17.54 0.18 -9.85
N PRO A 152 -18.03 1.17 -10.65
CA PRO A 152 -18.66 0.91 -11.96
C PRO A 152 -17.80 0.04 -12.88
N ALA A 153 -16.48 0.21 -12.85
CA ALA A 153 -15.56 -0.56 -13.71
C ALA A 153 -15.47 -2.06 -13.33
N TYR A 154 -15.87 -2.44 -12.10
CA TYR A 154 -15.68 -3.78 -11.55
C TYR A 154 -16.96 -4.47 -11.10
N GLU A 155 -18.10 -3.80 -11.16
CA GLU A 155 -19.39 -4.33 -10.69
C GLU A 155 -19.85 -5.59 -11.44
N HIS A 156 -19.35 -5.78 -12.67
CA HIS A 156 -19.67 -6.93 -13.53
C HIS A 156 -18.86 -8.20 -13.19
N TYR A 157 -17.84 -8.11 -12.34
CA TYR A 157 -17.06 -9.29 -11.93
C TYR A 157 -17.86 -10.17 -10.96
N PRO A 158 -17.68 -11.50 -11.02
CA PRO A 158 -18.39 -12.43 -10.14
C PRO A 158 -17.97 -12.19 -8.67
N ARG A 159 -18.96 -12.31 -7.79
CA ARG A 159 -18.75 -12.22 -6.33
C ARG A 159 -18.85 -13.62 -5.73
N GLY A 160 -18.16 -13.82 -4.60
CA GLY A 160 -18.31 -15.07 -3.83
C GLY A 160 -19.75 -15.28 -3.34
N ALA A 161 -20.11 -16.52 -3.08
CA ALA A 161 -21.40 -16.86 -2.49
C ALA A 161 -21.58 -16.14 -1.14
N GLY A 162 -22.65 -15.36 -0.98
CA GLY A 162 -22.91 -14.55 0.21
C GLY A 162 -22.37 -13.10 0.16
N GLY A 163 -21.80 -12.68 -0.98
CA GLY A 163 -21.32 -11.31 -1.17
C GLY A 163 -20.05 -10.98 -0.37
N LEU A 164 -19.85 -9.72 -0.04
CA LEU A 164 -18.69 -9.21 0.69
C LEU A 164 -19.11 -8.36 1.91
N PRO A 165 -19.88 -8.93 2.87
CA PRO A 165 -20.52 -8.17 3.95
C PRO A 165 -19.51 -7.49 4.89
N VAL A 166 -18.34 -8.10 5.12
CA VAL A 166 -17.28 -7.50 5.93
C VAL A 166 -16.73 -6.23 5.27
N THR A 167 -16.41 -6.31 3.98
CA THR A 167 -15.92 -5.16 3.21
C THR A 167 -16.96 -4.04 3.15
N GLU A 168 -18.23 -4.41 2.95
CA GLU A 168 -19.34 -3.46 2.89
C GLU A 168 -19.60 -2.77 4.24
N ARG A 169 -19.40 -3.46 5.35
CA ARG A 169 -19.41 -2.85 6.69
C ARG A 169 -18.21 -1.94 6.90
N LEU A 170 -17.01 -2.43 6.59
CA LEU A 170 -15.77 -1.70 6.86
C LEU A 170 -15.70 -0.36 6.12
N LYS A 171 -16.21 -0.25 4.89
CA LYS A 171 -16.22 1.01 4.14
C LYS A 171 -16.88 2.18 4.89
N ASP A 172 -17.81 1.88 5.78
CA ASP A 172 -18.58 2.88 6.51
C ASP A 172 -17.95 3.28 7.85
N VAL A 173 -17.04 2.46 8.40
CA VAL A 173 -16.51 2.64 9.77
C VAL A 173 -14.99 2.85 9.82
N VAL A 174 -14.24 2.58 8.75
CA VAL A 174 -12.77 2.70 8.78
C VAL A 174 -12.30 4.14 8.59
N ILE A 175 -11.27 4.54 9.34
CA ILE A 175 -10.56 5.81 9.22
C ILE A 175 -9.09 5.60 9.55
N SER A 176 -8.20 6.15 8.72
CA SER A 176 -6.76 6.07 8.89
C SER A 176 -6.22 7.34 9.52
N LEU A 177 -5.43 7.17 10.58
CA LEU A 177 -4.73 8.23 11.30
C LEU A 177 -3.32 8.43 10.72
N PRO A 178 -2.66 9.58 10.98
CA PRO A 178 -1.29 9.82 10.56
C PRO A 178 -0.35 8.71 11.03
N MET A 179 0.47 8.17 10.12
CA MET A 179 1.41 7.09 10.41
C MET A 179 2.66 7.21 9.54
N HIS A 180 3.80 7.47 10.17
CA HIS A 180 5.12 7.46 9.54
C HIS A 180 6.20 7.13 10.58
N ALA A 181 7.42 6.85 10.13
CA ALA A 181 8.52 6.46 11.01
C ALA A 181 8.94 7.58 11.98
N ASP A 182 8.87 8.85 11.53
CA ASP A 182 9.28 10.02 12.30
C ASP A 182 8.16 10.61 13.18
N LEU A 183 7.07 9.87 13.41
CA LEU A 183 5.95 10.35 14.20
C LEU A 183 6.31 10.39 15.68
N ASP A 184 6.53 11.59 16.21
CA ASP A 184 6.94 11.79 17.59
C ASP A 184 5.82 11.52 18.61
N ALA A 185 6.22 11.26 19.85
CA ALA A 185 5.30 10.92 20.93
C ALA A 185 4.30 12.04 21.26
N ALA A 186 4.72 13.31 21.22
CA ALA A 186 3.85 14.44 21.55
C ALA A 186 2.76 14.62 20.48
N THR A 187 3.10 14.46 19.21
CA THR A 187 2.14 14.46 18.10
C THR A 187 1.17 13.29 18.23
N GLN A 188 1.63 12.08 18.58
CA GLN A 188 0.75 10.94 18.82
C GLN A 188 -0.21 11.18 19.99
N ASP A 189 0.29 11.74 21.12
CA ASP A 189 -0.54 12.06 22.29
C ASP A 189 -1.63 13.07 21.95
N ARG A 190 -1.32 14.07 21.13
CA ARG A 190 -2.30 15.04 20.62
C ARG A 190 -3.38 14.36 19.79
N ILE A 191 -3.01 13.43 18.92
CA ILE A 191 -3.96 12.67 18.09
C ILE A 191 -4.86 11.79 18.96
N VAL A 192 -4.27 11.03 19.89
CA VAL A 192 -5.00 10.18 20.83
C VAL A 192 -5.97 11.01 21.69
N ALA A 193 -5.52 12.15 22.21
CA ALA A 193 -6.36 13.04 23.01
C ALA A 193 -7.53 13.60 22.20
N ALA A 194 -7.32 13.95 20.93
CA ALA A 194 -8.39 14.43 20.07
C ALA A 194 -9.43 13.34 19.77
N VAL A 195 -9.02 12.11 19.52
CA VAL A 195 -9.94 10.97 19.37
C VAL A 195 -10.72 10.73 20.67
N ALA A 196 -10.05 10.73 21.82
CA ALA A 196 -10.67 10.53 23.13
C ALA A 196 -11.66 11.66 23.52
N ALA A 197 -11.44 12.85 23.01
CA ALA A 197 -12.31 14.02 23.26
C ALA A 197 -13.61 14.01 22.42
N TYR A 198 -13.65 13.24 21.34
CA TYR A 198 -14.86 13.06 20.54
C TYR A 198 -15.94 12.35 21.34
N LYS A 199 -17.16 12.91 21.40
CA LYS A 199 -18.26 12.40 22.24
C LYS A 199 -19.47 11.90 21.45
N GLY A 200 -19.41 11.92 20.13
CA GLY A 200 -20.55 11.49 19.30
C GLY A 200 -21.71 12.48 19.33
#